data_ef2fd74dd6ab831e9f907dc7808c654a
#
_entry.id   ef2fd74dd6ab831e9f907dc7808c654a
#
_cell.length_a   1.000
_cell.length_b   1.000
_cell.length_c   1.000
_cell.angle_alpha   90.00
_cell.angle_beta   90.00
_cell.angle_gamma   90.00
#
_symmetry.space_group_name_H-M   'P 1'
#
loop_
_entity.id
_entity.type
_entity.pdbx_description
1 polymer ?
#
loop_
_entity_poly.entity_id
_entity_poly.type
_entity_poly.pdbx_seq_one_letter_code
_entity_poly.pdbx_strand_id
1 'polypeptide(L)'
;MNLWISKKSLFATEDFWKRGQEKAKTSRVLLTNHAYLVTRLEDNPEFVDNRLVILDEAQKMLLALENLAQQAYRLEELVTQIEKSLETEEDLIQKRLLESIGFECRYLMEQYQSGLKNGKWLDSLEEMRQHFSELALPEYREIANFFTSDREFWLATAEKLSKDVLICSSKKGRFILADLLPEDCRLLGVSATLEISNRVSLADLLGFTEAPLITVES
;
A
#
# COMPACT_ATOMS: atom_id res chain seq x y z
N MET A 1 -4.61 -15.34 14.02
CA MET A 1 -4.92 -14.37 15.11
C MET A 1 -3.75 -13.41 15.21
N ASN A 2 -3.79 -12.30 14.41
CA ASN A 2 -2.74 -11.29 14.40
C ASN A 2 -3.01 -10.28 15.51
N LEU A 3 -2.26 -10.39 16.60
CA LEU A 3 -2.29 -9.36 17.64
C LEU A 3 -1.54 -8.12 17.11
N TRP A 4 -2.30 -7.13 16.67
CA TRP A 4 -1.80 -5.79 16.42
C TRP A 4 -1.57 -5.08 17.75
N ILE A 5 -0.35 -5.13 18.27
CA ILE A 5 0.01 -4.35 19.45
C ILE A 5 0.45 -2.97 18.95
N SER A 6 -0.40 -1.98 19.19
CA SER A 6 -0.18 -0.60 18.72
C SER A 6 1.01 0.06 19.43
N LYS A 7 1.62 1.07 18.81
CA LYS A 7 2.67 1.94 19.42
C LYS A 7 2.24 2.56 20.78
N LYS A 8 0.96 2.51 21.12
CA LYS A 8 0.37 3.05 22.35
C LYS A 8 0.02 1.98 23.39
N SER A 9 0.49 0.74 23.24
CA SER A 9 0.24 -0.31 24.24
C SER A 9 0.81 0.07 25.59
N LEU A 10 0.01 -0.12 26.66
CA LEU A 10 0.44 0.03 28.05
C LEU A 10 1.61 -0.92 28.43
N PHE A 11 1.80 -2.00 27.66
CA PHE A 11 2.87 -2.99 27.83
C PHE A 11 4.03 -2.76 26.85
N ALA A 12 4.24 -1.54 26.38
CA ALA A 12 5.23 -1.20 25.36
C ALA A 12 6.68 -1.64 25.66
N THR A 13 7.02 -1.78 26.94
CA THR A 13 8.34 -2.23 27.39
C THR A 13 8.52 -3.75 27.38
N GLU A 14 7.41 -4.50 27.40
CA GLU A 14 7.40 -5.97 27.39
C GLU A 14 7.03 -6.54 26.01
N ASP A 15 6.80 -5.68 25.05
CA ASP A 15 6.39 -6.04 23.71
C ASP A 15 7.51 -6.78 22.97
N PHE A 16 7.32 -8.07 22.71
CA PHE A 16 8.27 -8.93 21.99
C PHE A 16 8.60 -8.37 20.60
N TRP A 17 7.65 -7.72 19.95
CA TRP A 17 7.85 -7.12 18.64
C TRP A 17 8.82 -5.94 18.70
N LYS A 18 8.66 -5.03 19.68
CA LYS A 18 9.59 -3.92 19.91
C LYS A 18 10.99 -4.40 20.27
N ARG A 19 11.09 -5.41 21.16
CA ARG A 19 12.37 -6.04 21.48
C ARG A 19 13.02 -6.68 20.26
N GLY A 20 12.20 -7.28 19.37
CA GLY A 20 12.66 -7.81 18.09
C GLY A 20 13.24 -6.71 17.19
N GLN A 21 12.59 -5.57 17.09
CA GLN A 21 13.07 -4.41 16.32
C GLN A 21 14.37 -3.82 16.89
N GLU A 22 14.46 -3.66 18.21
CA GLU A 22 15.69 -3.17 18.85
C GLU A 22 16.88 -4.13 18.63
N LYS A 23 16.63 -5.45 18.74
CA LYS A 23 17.64 -6.45 18.40
C LYS A 23 18.04 -6.39 16.93
N ALA A 24 17.08 -6.17 16.03
CA ALA A 24 17.36 -6.05 14.59
C ALA A 24 18.32 -4.88 14.28
N LYS A 25 18.16 -3.74 14.97
CA LYS A 25 19.05 -2.57 14.79
C LYS A 25 20.50 -2.89 15.13
N THR A 26 20.74 -3.71 16.14
CA THR A 26 22.09 -4.05 16.64
C THR A 26 22.65 -5.36 16.07
N SER A 27 21.85 -6.13 15.35
CA SER A 27 22.26 -7.41 14.79
C SER A 27 23.22 -7.24 13.62
N ARG A 28 24.26 -8.06 13.56
CA ARG A 28 25.21 -8.10 12.43
C ARG A 28 24.59 -8.67 11.17
N VAL A 29 23.64 -9.61 11.33
CA VAL A 29 22.87 -10.24 10.24
C VAL A 29 21.39 -10.14 10.58
N LEU A 30 20.60 -9.70 9.62
CA LEU A 30 19.14 -9.62 9.71
C LEU A 30 18.56 -10.36 8.52
N LEU A 31 17.69 -11.34 8.82
CA LEU A 31 16.89 -12.05 7.81
C LEU A 31 15.47 -11.48 7.82
N THR A 32 14.97 -11.12 6.67
CA THR A 32 13.63 -10.57 6.52
C THR A 32 13.02 -10.96 5.17
N ASN A 33 11.73 -10.76 4.98
CA ASN A 33 11.10 -10.90 3.67
C ASN A 33 11.09 -9.56 2.92
N HIS A 34 10.87 -9.61 1.60
CA HIS A 34 10.86 -8.44 0.73
C HIS A 34 9.82 -7.39 1.14
N ALA A 35 8.61 -7.82 1.49
CA ALA A 35 7.53 -6.90 1.89
C ALA A 35 7.89 -6.12 3.15
N TYR A 36 8.47 -6.79 4.16
CA TYR A 36 8.93 -6.10 5.37
C TYR A 36 10.08 -5.14 5.07
N LEU A 37 11.03 -5.55 4.20
CA LEU A 37 12.14 -4.70 3.81
C LEU A 37 11.65 -3.39 3.18
N VAL A 38 10.80 -3.46 2.15
CA VAL A 38 10.31 -2.24 1.46
C VAL A 38 9.49 -1.34 2.38
N THR A 39 8.64 -1.92 3.25
CA THR A 39 7.88 -1.13 4.24
C THR A 39 8.81 -0.43 5.22
N ARG A 40 9.90 -1.09 5.63
CA ARG A 40 10.86 -0.45 6.54
C ARG A 40 11.70 0.61 5.87
N LEU A 41 12.06 0.44 4.61
CA LEU A 41 12.78 1.45 3.83
C LEU A 41 11.91 2.70 3.60
N GLU A 42 10.62 2.54 3.36
CA GLU A 42 9.69 3.68 3.24
C GLU A 42 9.59 4.47 4.56
N ASP A 43 9.49 3.77 5.71
CA ASP A 43 9.38 4.39 7.02
C ASP A 43 10.71 4.99 7.54
N ASN A 44 11.81 4.31 7.26
CA ASN A 44 13.14 4.63 7.78
C ASN A 44 14.23 4.02 6.89
N PRO A 45 14.74 4.73 5.90
CA PRO A 45 15.82 4.26 5.01
C PRO A 45 17.10 3.88 5.75
N GLU A 46 17.40 4.53 6.87
CA GLU A 46 18.59 4.24 7.72
C GLU A 46 18.59 2.81 8.28
N PHE A 47 17.48 2.07 8.12
CA PHE A 47 17.38 0.67 8.55
C PHE A 47 18.47 -0.23 7.93
N VAL A 48 18.96 0.12 6.75
CA VAL A 48 20.01 -0.62 6.02
C VAL A 48 21.39 0.08 6.01
N ASP A 49 21.55 1.17 6.76
CA ASP A 49 22.81 1.90 6.85
C ASP A 49 23.97 0.98 7.26
N ASN A 50 25.09 1.13 6.55
CA ASN A 50 26.31 0.34 6.75
C ASN A 50 26.10 -1.19 6.63
N ARG A 51 25.06 -1.63 5.92
CA ARG A 51 24.75 -3.04 5.68
C ARG A 51 24.92 -3.39 4.21
N LEU A 52 25.28 -4.65 3.97
CA LEU A 52 25.09 -5.28 2.67
C LEU A 52 23.66 -5.86 2.65
N VAL A 53 22.83 -5.39 1.74
CA VAL A 53 21.51 -5.96 1.47
C VAL A 53 21.67 -7.05 0.42
N ILE A 54 21.23 -8.26 0.75
CA ILE A 54 21.23 -9.39 -0.18
C ILE A 54 19.77 -9.75 -0.47
N LEU A 55 19.36 -9.62 -1.71
CA LEU A 55 18.04 -10.01 -2.18
C LEU A 55 18.10 -11.39 -2.82
N ASP A 56 17.65 -12.41 -2.10
CA ASP A 56 17.41 -13.73 -2.67
C ASP A 56 16.07 -13.71 -3.43
N GLU A 57 16.00 -14.38 -4.58
CA GLU A 57 14.84 -14.29 -5.48
C GLU A 57 14.46 -12.83 -5.78
N ALA A 58 15.44 -12.02 -6.18
CA ALA A 58 15.31 -10.57 -6.34
C ALA A 58 14.11 -10.14 -7.23
N GLN A 59 13.64 -11.00 -8.15
CA GLN A 59 12.42 -10.75 -8.94
C GLN A 59 11.16 -10.58 -8.08
N LYS A 60 11.12 -11.18 -6.88
CA LYS A 60 9.98 -11.01 -5.95
C LYS A 60 9.92 -9.61 -5.32
N MET A 61 11.01 -8.87 -5.40
CA MET A 61 11.04 -7.47 -4.94
C MET A 61 10.07 -6.59 -5.73
N LEU A 62 9.90 -6.85 -7.04
CA LEU A 62 8.94 -6.10 -7.86
C LEU A 62 7.51 -6.21 -7.30
N LEU A 63 7.09 -7.42 -6.93
CA LEU A 63 5.78 -7.64 -6.31
C LEU A 63 5.67 -6.95 -4.94
N ALA A 64 6.75 -6.94 -4.15
CA ALA A 64 6.75 -6.27 -2.86
C ALA A 64 6.61 -4.75 -3.02
N LEU A 65 7.27 -4.15 -4.01
CA LEU A 65 7.15 -2.73 -4.35
C LEU A 65 5.75 -2.38 -4.89
N GLU A 66 5.17 -3.24 -5.75
CA GLU A 66 3.79 -3.07 -6.21
C GLU A 66 2.79 -3.10 -5.04
N ASN A 67 2.94 -4.06 -4.13
CA ASN A 67 2.07 -4.16 -2.95
C ASN A 67 2.22 -2.96 -2.00
N LEU A 68 3.42 -2.38 -1.89
CA LEU A 68 3.64 -1.15 -1.12
C LEU A 68 2.87 0.03 -1.72
N ALA A 69 2.83 0.12 -3.05
CA ALA A 69 2.13 1.17 -3.77
C ALA A 69 0.59 1.05 -3.66
N GLN A 70 0.10 -0.15 -3.40
CA GLN A 70 -1.33 -0.46 -3.37
C GLN A 70 -1.94 -0.14 -2.01
N GLN A 71 -3.15 0.42 -2.05
CA GLN A 71 -4.02 0.60 -0.89
C GLN A 71 -5.41 0.10 -1.25
N ALA A 72 -6.15 -0.36 -0.26
CA ALA A 72 -7.52 -0.80 -0.45
C ALA A 72 -8.38 -0.47 0.77
N TYR A 73 -9.63 -0.08 0.52
CA TYR A 73 -10.64 0.12 1.54
C TYR A 73 -11.87 -0.74 1.24
N ARG A 74 -12.48 -1.29 2.27
CA ARG A 74 -13.75 -2.00 2.17
C ARG A 74 -14.88 -1.00 2.11
N LEU A 75 -15.68 -1.02 1.05
CA LEU A 75 -16.77 -0.08 0.88
C LEU A 75 -17.83 -0.24 1.98
N GLU A 76 -18.09 -1.46 2.45
CA GLU A 76 -19.05 -1.72 3.53
C GLU A 76 -18.60 -1.15 4.88
N GLU A 77 -17.30 -1.26 5.21
CA GLU A 77 -16.73 -0.64 6.42
C GLU A 77 -16.83 0.88 6.35
N LEU A 78 -16.56 1.47 5.16
CA LEU A 78 -16.71 2.90 4.95
C LEU A 78 -18.14 3.37 5.11
N VAL A 79 -19.12 2.66 4.54
CA VAL A 79 -20.54 2.96 4.73
C VAL A 79 -20.91 2.92 6.21
N THR A 80 -20.46 1.88 6.93
CA THR A 80 -20.73 1.74 8.37
C THR A 80 -20.13 2.90 9.18
N GLN A 81 -18.92 3.35 8.82
CA GLN A 81 -18.28 4.50 9.46
C GLN A 81 -19.07 5.79 9.18
N ILE A 82 -19.50 5.99 7.94
CA ILE A 82 -20.31 7.14 7.52
C ILE A 82 -21.63 7.18 8.31
N GLU A 83 -22.35 6.05 8.41
CA GLU A 83 -23.60 5.96 9.15
C GLU A 83 -23.44 6.38 10.62
N LYS A 84 -22.36 5.96 11.28
CA LYS A 84 -22.05 6.38 12.65
C LYS A 84 -21.74 7.88 12.75
N SER A 85 -21.00 8.44 11.79
CA SER A 85 -20.72 9.88 11.79
C SER A 85 -21.97 10.72 11.54
N LEU A 86 -22.90 10.24 10.69
CA LEU A 86 -24.19 10.90 10.45
C LEU A 86 -25.08 11.04 11.70
N GLU A 87 -24.93 10.12 12.68
CA GLU A 87 -25.65 10.20 13.95
C GLU A 87 -25.21 11.37 14.85
N THR A 88 -23.94 11.75 14.74
CA THR A 88 -23.31 12.75 15.62
C THR A 88 -22.96 14.07 14.94
N GLU A 89 -22.93 14.10 13.60
CA GLU A 89 -22.57 15.29 12.85
C GLU A 89 -23.70 16.34 12.91
N GLU A 90 -23.36 17.57 13.28
CA GLU A 90 -24.30 18.69 13.41
C GLU A 90 -24.23 19.66 12.20
N ASP A 91 -23.08 19.72 11.52
CA ASP A 91 -22.91 20.57 10.34
C ASP A 91 -23.67 19.98 9.15
N LEU A 92 -24.66 20.71 8.68
CA LEU A 92 -25.54 20.29 7.57
C LEU A 92 -24.78 20.09 6.24
N ILE A 93 -23.68 20.83 6.03
CA ILE A 93 -22.87 20.69 4.81
C ILE A 93 -22.09 19.37 4.89
N GLN A 94 -21.38 19.13 6.00
CA GLN A 94 -20.64 17.90 6.22
C GLN A 94 -21.57 16.67 6.18
N LYS A 95 -22.74 16.80 6.77
CA LYS A 95 -23.76 15.75 6.76
C LYS A 95 -24.19 15.37 5.35
N ARG A 96 -24.47 16.35 4.48
CA ARG A 96 -24.81 16.10 3.07
C ARG A 96 -23.68 15.46 2.28
N LEU A 97 -22.42 15.89 2.53
CA LEU A 97 -21.25 15.26 1.90
C LEU A 97 -21.13 13.79 2.31
N LEU A 98 -21.29 13.47 3.60
CA LEU A 98 -21.29 12.10 4.09
C LEU A 98 -22.42 11.25 3.48
N GLU A 99 -23.64 11.79 3.39
CA GLU A 99 -24.77 11.10 2.75
C GLU A 99 -24.48 10.79 1.28
N SER A 100 -23.91 11.76 0.54
CA SER A 100 -23.53 11.59 -0.86
C SER A 100 -22.44 10.52 -1.01
N ILE A 101 -21.37 10.57 -0.21
CA ILE A 101 -20.31 9.55 -0.24
C ILE A 101 -20.88 8.17 0.09
N GLY A 102 -21.73 8.07 1.09
CA GLY A 102 -22.39 6.82 1.46
C GLY A 102 -23.26 6.26 0.34
N PHE A 103 -23.96 7.12 -0.41
CA PHE A 103 -24.73 6.73 -1.59
C PHE A 103 -23.80 6.16 -2.67
N GLU A 104 -22.72 6.87 -3.02
CA GLU A 104 -21.77 6.42 -4.04
C GLU A 104 -21.10 5.09 -3.66
N CYS A 105 -20.76 4.89 -2.38
CA CYS A 105 -20.23 3.60 -1.92
C CYS A 105 -21.21 2.45 -2.18
N ARG A 106 -22.49 2.63 -1.84
CA ARG A 106 -23.52 1.60 -2.07
C ARG A 106 -23.72 1.36 -3.56
N TYR A 107 -23.75 2.41 -4.35
CA TYR A 107 -23.87 2.31 -5.80
C TYR A 107 -22.69 1.55 -6.42
N LEU A 108 -21.44 1.82 -6.00
CA LEU A 108 -20.26 1.08 -6.47
C LEU A 108 -20.35 -0.42 -6.12
N MET A 109 -20.84 -0.77 -4.93
CA MET A 109 -21.04 -2.18 -4.55
C MET A 109 -22.08 -2.86 -5.45
N GLU A 110 -23.18 -2.20 -5.75
CA GLU A 110 -24.22 -2.72 -6.66
C GLU A 110 -23.70 -2.87 -8.10
N GLN A 111 -22.96 -1.86 -8.61
CA GLN A 111 -22.35 -1.91 -9.94
C GLN A 111 -21.36 -3.07 -10.07
N TYR A 112 -20.53 -3.28 -9.05
CA TYR A 112 -19.59 -4.39 -9.04
C TYR A 112 -20.30 -5.75 -9.07
N GLN A 113 -21.32 -5.93 -8.25
CA GLN A 113 -22.12 -7.16 -8.20
C GLN A 113 -22.87 -7.43 -9.51
N SER A 114 -23.27 -6.39 -10.24
CA SER A 114 -23.90 -6.48 -11.56
C SER A 114 -22.93 -6.66 -12.73
N GLY A 115 -21.61 -6.70 -12.47
CA GLY A 115 -20.55 -6.96 -13.45
C GLY A 115 -20.04 -5.72 -14.18
N LEU A 116 -20.13 -4.53 -13.59
CA LEU A 116 -19.53 -3.26 -14.09
C LEU A 116 -19.91 -2.92 -15.55
N LYS A 117 -21.12 -3.25 -15.97
CA LYS A 117 -21.52 -3.28 -17.40
C LYS A 117 -21.48 -1.95 -18.14
N ASN A 118 -21.44 -0.79 -17.45
CA ASN A 118 -21.74 0.50 -18.08
C ASN A 118 -20.66 1.58 -17.92
N GLY A 119 -19.51 1.29 -17.31
CA GLY A 119 -18.46 2.30 -17.04
C GLY A 119 -18.85 3.40 -16.05
N LYS A 120 -20.09 3.49 -15.64
CA LYS A 120 -20.63 4.52 -14.72
C LYS A 120 -20.00 4.53 -13.32
N TRP A 121 -19.34 3.46 -12.95
CA TRP A 121 -18.60 3.40 -11.70
C TRP A 121 -17.44 4.41 -11.64
N LEU A 122 -16.89 4.83 -12.80
CA LEU A 122 -15.89 5.88 -12.88
C LEU A 122 -16.46 7.27 -12.53
N ASP A 123 -17.70 7.52 -12.94
CA ASP A 123 -18.39 8.77 -12.60
C ASP A 123 -18.59 8.86 -11.08
N SER A 124 -19.00 7.76 -10.43
CA SER A 124 -19.13 7.67 -8.98
C SER A 124 -17.80 7.88 -8.25
N LEU A 125 -16.69 7.37 -8.79
CA LEU A 125 -15.36 7.65 -8.23
C LEU A 125 -14.99 9.12 -8.30
N GLU A 126 -15.31 9.80 -9.39
CA GLU A 126 -15.02 11.22 -9.53
C GLU A 126 -15.90 12.06 -8.58
N GLU A 127 -17.17 11.71 -8.43
CA GLU A 127 -18.05 12.34 -7.43
C GLU A 127 -17.53 12.11 -6.00
N MET A 128 -17.12 10.90 -5.66
CA MET A 128 -16.48 10.63 -4.36
C MET A 128 -15.23 11.47 -4.14
N ARG A 129 -14.37 11.62 -5.15
CA ARG A 129 -13.17 12.49 -5.07
C ARG A 129 -13.55 13.91 -4.73
N GLN A 130 -14.56 14.46 -5.43
CA GLN A 130 -15.03 15.82 -5.18
C GLN A 130 -15.56 15.95 -3.75
N HIS A 131 -16.46 15.07 -3.31
CA HIS A 131 -17.03 15.12 -1.98
C HIS A 131 -15.97 14.97 -0.88
N PHE A 132 -14.99 14.07 -1.03
CA PHE A 132 -13.88 13.94 -0.09
C PHE A 132 -12.95 15.16 -0.08
N SER A 133 -12.80 15.87 -1.20
CA SER A 133 -12.00 17.11 -1.23
C SER A 133 -12.63 18.25 -0.43
N GLU A 134 -13.94 18.23 -0.27
CA GLU A 134 -14.74 19.22 0.47
C GLU A 134 -15.02 18.81 1.92
N LEU A 135 -14.83 17.51 2.25
CA LEU A 135 -15.09 16.97 3.58
C LEU A 135 -13.99 17.39 4.57
N ALA A 136 -14.36 18.15 5.59
CA ALA A 136 -13.42 18.74 6.56
C ALA A 136 -13.30 17.94 7.88
N LEU A 137 -13.86 16.73 7.96
CA LEU A 137 -13.87 15.90 9.15
C LEU A 137 -12.50 15.20 9.34
N PRO A 138 -11.82 15.39 10.50
CA PRO A 138 -10.47 14.87 10.73
C PRO A 138 -10.35 13.34 10.63
N GLU A 139 -11.38 12.59 11.03
CA GLU A 139 -11.44 11.13 10.99
C GLU A 139 -11.45 10.57 9.57
N TYR A 140 -11.80 11.38 8.56
CA TYR A 140 -11.80 10.99 7.15
C TYR A 140 -10.56 11.47 6.39
N ARG A 141 -9.61 12.16 7.03
CA ARG A 141 -8.44 12.72 6.36
C ARG A 141 -7.62 11.71 5.58
N GLU A 142 -7.40 10.53 6.15
CA GLU A 142 -6.60 9.48 5.50
C GLU A 142 -7.30 8.96 4.25
N ILE A 143 -8.59 8.67 4.34
CA ILE A 143 -9.36 8.18 3.20
C ILE A 143 -9.63 9.27 2.17
N ALA A 144 -9.78 10.53 2.59
CA ALA A 144 -9.84 11.66 1.68
C ALA A 144 -8.56 11.78 0.86
N ASN A 145 -7.38 11.66 1.50
CA ASN A 145 -6.10 11.62 0.80
C ASN A 145 -5.99 10.45 -0.18
N PHE A 146 -6.55 9.30 0.16
CA PHE A 146 -6.61 8.16 -0.75
C PHE A 146 -7.36 8.50 -2.04
N PHE A 147 -8.54 9.12 -1.95
CA PHE A 147 -9.34 9.47 -3.13
C PHE A 147 -8.81 10.68 -3.89
N THR A 148 -8.27 11.69 -3.22
CA THR A 148 -7.84 12.96 -3.86
C THR A 148 -6.42 12.90 -4.44
N SER A 149 -5.61 11.92 -4.06
CA SER A 149 -4.26 11.74 -4.61
C SER A 149 -4.28 11.24 -6.06
N ASP A 150 -3.17 11.44 -6.79
CA ASP A 150 -3.03 10.95 -8.16
C ASP A 150 -2.78 9.44 -8.19
N ARG A 151 -3.86 8.68 -8.29
CA ARG A 151 -3.88 7.21 -8.23
C ARG A 151 -4.74 6.63 -9.35
N GLU A 152 -4.46 5.40 -9.68
CA GLU A 152 -5.31 4.54 -10.48
C GLU A 152 -6.19 3.71 -9.54
N PHE A 153 -7.48 3.57 -9.88
CA PHE A 153 -8.46 2.86 -9.06
C PHE A 153 -9.05 1.67 -9.78
N TRP A 154 -9.38 0.63 -9.02
CA TRP A 154 -10.18 -0.51 -9.50
C TRP A 154 -10.99 -1.09 -8.35
N LEU A 155 -12.02 -1.85 -8.70
CA LEU A 155 -12.82 -2.59 -7.73
C LEU A 155 -12.42 -4.06 -7.72
N ALA A 156 -12.41 -4.67 -6.54
CA ALA A 156 -12.06 -6.07 -6.32
C ALA A 156 -12.95 -6.67 -5.21
N THR A 157 -12.83 -7.97 -4.98
CA THR A 157 -13.37 -8.63 -3.78
C THR A 157 -12.24 -9.10 -2.88
N ALA A 158 -12.46 -9.05 -1.57
CA ALA A 158 -11.47 -9.51 -0.58
C ALA A 158 -11.14 -11.00 -0.76
N GLU A 159 -12.15 -11.80 -1.11
CA GLU A 159 -12.03 -13.24 -1.38
C GLU A 159 -12.94 -13.62 -2.56
N LYS A 160 -12.59 -14.68 -3.29
CA LYS A 160 -13.36 -15.13 -4.49
C LYS A 160 -14.85 -15.39 -4.27
N LEU A 161 -15.28 -15.61 -3.02
CA LEU A 161 -16.66 -15.87 -2.63
C LEU A 161 -17.24 -14.80 -1.68
N SER A 162 -16.47 -13.77 -1.37
CA SER A 162 -16.92 -12.66 -0.52
C SER A 162 -17.81 -11.70 -1.31
N LYS A 163 -18.81 -11.17 -0.63
CA LYS A 163 -19.61 -10.04 -1.15
C LYS A 163 -18.95 -8.69 -0.86
N ASP A 164 -17.86 -8.69 -0.07
CA ASP A 164 -17.16 -7.48 0.33
C ASP A 164 -16.43 -6.87 -0.87
N VAL A 165 -16.93 -5.75 -1.33
CA VAL A 165 -16.30 -4.99 -2.42
C VAL A 165 -15.22 -4.08 -1.84
N LEU A 166 -14.03 -4.20 -2.41
CA LEU A 166 -12.89 -3.35 -2.12
C LEU A 166 -12.78 -2.29 -3.21
N ILE A 167 -12.55 -1.05 -2.81
CA ILE A 167 -11.96 -0.07 -3.69
C ILE A 167 -10.45 -0.11 -3.48
N CYS A 168 -9.75 -0.44 -4.54
CA CYS A 168 -8.29 -0.57 -4.56
C CYS A 168 -7.69 0.59 -5.33
N SER A 169 -6.51 1.01 -4.94
CA SER A 169 -5.75 1.97 -5.72
C SER A 169 -4.26 1.66 -5.73
N SER A 170 -3.59 2.13 -6.78
CA SER A 170 -2.14 2.16 -6.84
C SER A 170 -1.67 3.59 -7.14
N LYS A 171 -0.59 4.02 -6.50
CA LYS A 171 0.05 5.29 -6.88
C LYS A 171 0.43 5.23 -8.35
N LYS A 172 0.14 6.29 -9.10
CA LYS A 172 0.70 6.46 -10.43
C LYS A 172 2.21 6.67 -10.31
N GLY A 173 2.96 5.83 -10.98
CA GLY A 173 4.41 5.80 -10.88
C GLY A 173 4.90 4.53 -10.17
N ARG A 174 6.06 4.06 -10.59
CA ARG A 174 6.69 2.90 -9.98
C ARG A 174 7.36 3.32 -8.67
N PHE A 175 7.12 2.57 -7.61
CA PHE A 175 8.10 2.51 -6.53
C PHE A 175 9.33 1.79 -7.08
N ILE A 176 10.45 2.47 -7.09
CA ILE A 176 11.73 1.95 -7.57
C ILE A 176 12.57 1.70 -6.33
N LEU A 177 13.15 0.51 -6.20
CA LEU A 177 13.93 0.15 -5.02
C LEU A 177 15.11 1.11 -4.81
N ALA A 178 15.74 1.57 -5.89
CA ALA A 178 16.83 2.52 -5.84
C ALA A 178 16.45 3.82 -5.13
N ASP A 179 15.20 4.29 -5.25
CA ASP A 179 14.72 5.51 -4.62
C ASP A 179 14.47 5.34 -3.09
N LEU A 180 14.32 4.09 -2.64
CA LEU A 180 14.09 3.76 -1.23
C LEU A 180 15.38 3.49 -0.46
N LEU A 181 16.46 3.15 -1.15
CA LEU A 181 17.75 2.82 -0.53
C LEU A 181 18.61 4.07 -0.31
N PRO A 182 19.37 4.16 0.78
CA PRO A 182 20.40 5.17 0.95
C PRO A 182 21.46 5.10 -0.18
N GLU A 183 22.02 6.24 -0.57
CA GLU A 183 22.99 6.33 -1.68
C GLU A 183 24.24 5.44 -1.49
N ASP A 184 24.64 5.20 -0.26
CA ASP A 184 25.81 4.38 0.10
C ASP A 184 25.47 2.91 0.39
N CYS A 185 24.21 2.51 0.17
CA CYS A 185 23.79 1.15 0.39
C CYS A 185 24.42 0.18 -0.61
N ARG A 186 24.96 -0.92 -0.10
CA ARG A 186 25.50 -2.01 -0.92
C ARG A 186 24.40 -3.05 -1.14
N LEU A 187 24.10 -3.33 -2.39
CA LEU A 187 23.04 -4.27 -2.79
C LEU A 187 23.63 -5.42 -3.63
N LEU A 188 23.22 -6.64 -3.32
CA LEU A 188 23.45 -7.82 -4.14
C LEU A 188 22.09 -8.50 -4.41
N GLY A 189 21.69 -8.52 -5.66
CA GLY A 189 20.49 -9.26 -6.09
C GLY A 189 20.88 -10.64 -6.66
N VAL A 190 20.21 -11.68 -6.20
CA VAL A 190 20.35 -13.05 -6.71
C VAL A 190 18.98 -13.47 -7.28
N SER A 191 18.97 -13.94 -8.52
CA SER A 191 17.75 -14.40 -9.18
C SER A 191 18.07 -15.39 -10.30
N ALA A 192 17.21 -16.36 -10.49
CA ALA A 192 17.25 -17.23 -11.67
C ALA A 192 16.82 -16.49 -12.95
N THR A 193 16.17 -15.33 -12.84
CA THR A 193 15.66 -14.53 -13.95
C THR A 193 16.20 -13.10 -13.84
N LEU A 194 17.39 -12.85 -14.38
CA LEU A 194 18.03 -11.53 -14.37
C LEU A 194 17.68 -10.70 -15.62
N GLU A 195 17.48 -11.37 -16.74
CA GLU A 195 17.07 -10.75 -18.00
C GLU A 195 15.59 -10.98 -18.24
N ILE A 196 14.81 -9.91 -18.40
CA ILE A 196 13.37 -9.97 -18.67
C ILE A 196 13.11 -9.90 -20.16
N SER A 197 13.97 -9.16 -20.87
CA SER A 197 13.99 -9.07 -22.34
C SER A 197 15.38 -8.69 -22.82
N ASN A 198 15.62 -8.75 -24.13
CA ASN A 198 16.89 -8.36 -24.76
C ASN A 198 17.33 -6.90 -24.47
N ARG A 199 16.49 -6.10 -23.81
CA ARG A 199 16.74 -4.67 -23.53
C ARG A 199 16.47 -4.26 -22.09
N VAL A 200 15.89 -5.14 -21.26
CA VAL A 200 15.47 -4.79 -19.90
C VAL A 200 15.90 -5.91 -18.98
N SER A 201 16.74 -5.57 -18.05
CA SER A 201 17.14 -6.45 -16.94
C SER A 201 16.25 -6.23 -15.69
N LEU A 202 16.34 -7.14 -14.75
CA LEU A 202 15.73 -6.96 -13.43
C LEU A 202 16.32 -5.75 -12.71
N ALA A 203 17.62 -5.49 -12.88
CA ALA A 203 18.29 -4.32 -12.29
C ALA A 203 17.69 -3.02 -12.81
N ASP A 204 17.40 -2.91 -14.11
CA ASP A 204 16.74 -1.73 -14.69
C ASP A 204 15.36 -1.50 -14.08
N LEU A 205 14.59 -2.56 -13.86
CA LEU A 205 13.25 -2.46 -13.23
C LEU A 205 13.30 -2.04 -11.76
N LEU A 206 14.40 -2.35 -11.07
CA LEU A 206 14.63 -1.94 -9.68
C LEU A 206 15.32 -0.57 -9.58
N GLY A 207 15.68 0.05 -10.72
CA GLY A 207 16.27 1.38 -10.80
C GLY A 207 17.81 1.41 -10.83
N PHE A 208 18.48 0.28 -11.03
CA PHE A 208 19.95 0.16 -11.04
C PHE A 208 20.47 -0.05 -12.47
N THR A 209 20.36 0.95 -13.31
CA THR A 209 20.69 0.88 -14.75
C THR A 209 22.17 0.60 -15.05
N GLU A 210 23.07 0.88 -14.10
CA GLU A 210 24.52 0.67 -14.25
C GLU A 210 25.04 -0.53 -13.43
N ALA A 211 24.13 -1.33 -12.85
CA ALA A 211 24.54 -2.47 -12.05
C ALA A 211 25.21 -3.57 -12.92
N PRO A 212 26.38 -4.10 -12.51
CA PRO A 212 27.00 -5.21 -13.23
C PRO A 212 26.15 -6.47 -13.09
N LEU A 213 25.88 -7.14 -14.21
CA LEU A 213 25.23 -8.44 -14.25
C LEU A 213 26.29 -9.54 -14.34
N ILE A 214 26.22 -10.49 -13.43
CA ILE A 214 27.11 -11.68 -13.40
C ILE A 214 26.24 -12.91 -13.60
N THR A 215 26.45 -13.63 -14.69
CA THR A 215 25.80 -14.91 -14.95
C THR A 215 26.71 -16.05 -14.52
N VAL A 216 26.20 -16.95 -13.70
CA VAL A 216 26.90 -18.17 -13.31
C VAL A 216 26.22 -19.33 -14.04
N GLU A 217 26.95 -19.98 -14.96
CA GLU A 217 26.49 -21.17 -15.63
C GLU A 217 26.57 -22.38 -14.65
N SER A 218 25.50 -23.14 -14.57
CA SER A 218 25.39 -24.36 -13.73
C SER A 218 25.79 -25.60 -14.50
#